data_995173671e59f5391fe832d86b06d7d9
#
_entry.id   995173671e59f5391fe832d86b06d7d9
#
_cell.length_a   1.000
_cell.length_b   1.000
_cell.length_c   1.000
_cell.angle_alpha   90.00
_cell.angle_beta   90.00
_cell.angle_gamma   90.00
#
_symmetry.space_group_name_H-M   'P 1'
#
loop_
_entity.id
_entity.type
_entity.pdbx_description
1 polymer ?
#
loop_
_entity_poly.entity_id
_entity_poly.type
_entity_poly.pdbx_seq_one_letter_code
_entity_poly.pdbx_strand_id
1 'polypeptide(L)'
;MKISYNWLKQYLNLSINAEDVAGILTSTGLEVEGVSQIFSSFDHLVVGKVLECVQHPDADRLKITKVDIGSSIKQIICGAKNVKRGQHVVVVLPGNTLTNIKGDSFQIKKTKIRGEWSEGMICGEDEIGLGHSHEGIMELPNDFEVGNLVAN
;
A
#
# COMPACT_ATOMS: atom_id res chain seq x y z
N MET A 1 14.24 -5.52 22.19
CA MET A 1 14.61 -6.07 20.86
C MET A 1 13.33 -6.40 20.10
N LYS A 2 13.25 -6.15 18.78
CA LYS A 2 12.09 -6.54 17.95
C LYS A 2 12.52 -7.62 16.97
N ILE A 3 11.73 -8.68 16.85
CA ILE A 3 11.98 -9.81 15.95
C ILE A 3 10.73 -10.03 15.10
N SER A 4 10.92 -10.22 13.78
CA SER A 4 9.82 -10.57 12.88
C SER A 4 9.47 -12.05 13.00
N TYR A 5 8.21 -12.38 13.26
CA TYR A 5 7.73 -13.76 13.27
C TYR A 5 7.91 -14.45 11.91
N ASN A 6 7.66 -13.74 10.79
CA ASN A 6 7.87 -14.28 9.45
C ASN A 6 9.37 -14.58 9.17
N TRP A 7 10.26 -13.79 9.72
CA TRP A 7 11.69 -14.08 9.65
C TRP A 7 12.08 -15.32 10.45
N LEU A 8 11.52 -15.51 11.65
CA LEU A 8 11.73 -16.74 12.44
C LEU A 8 11.28 -17.99 11.71
N LYS A 9 10.18 -17.94 10.95
CA LYS A 9 9.67 -19.06 10.12
C LYS A 9 10.65 -19.52 9.04
N GLN A 10 11.59 -18.69 8.62
CA GLN A 10 12.63 -19.08 7.65
C GLN A 10 13.67 -20.03 8.26
N TYR A 11 13.84 -20.00 9.58
CA TYR A 11 14.80 -20.82 10.30
C TYR A 11 14.17 -21.96 11.10
N LEU A 12 12.89 -21.83 11.44
CA LEU A 12 12.16 -22.78 12.28
C LEU A 12 10.86 -23.19 11.59
N ASN A 13 10.57 -24.47 11.60
CA ASN A 13 9.30 -24.99 11.10
C ASN A 13 8.18 -24.74 12.14
N LEU A 14 7.67 -23.50 12.20
CA LEU A 14 6.66 -23.07 13.13
C LEU A 14 5.27 -23.27 12.54
N SER A 15 4.46 -24.11 13.16
CA SER A 15 3.04 -24.35 12.80
C SER A 15 2.04 -23.60 13.70
N ILE A 16 2.54 -22.89 14.72
CA ILE A 16 1.75 -22.10 15.69
C ILE A 16 1.81 -20.61 15.35
N ASN A 17 0.89 -19.80 15.87
CA ASN A 17 0.83 -18.36 15.60
C ASN A 17 1.87 -17.56 16.43
N ALA A 18 1.97 -16.25 16.16
CA ALA A 18 2.97 -15.40 16.81
C ALA A 18 2.70 -15.21 18.32
N GLU A 19 1.43 -15.17 18.71
CA GLU A 19 0.99 -15.05 20.10
C GLU A 19 1.37 -16.29 20.91
N ASP A 20 1.17 -17.47 20.34
CA ASP A 20 1.57 -18.74 20.99
C ASP A 20 3.09 -18.83 21.14
N VAL A 21 3.85 -18.40 20.11
CA VAL A 21 5.33 -18.32 20.20
C VAL A 21 5.75 -17.37 21.30
N ALA A 22 5.11 -16.20 21.43
CA ALA A 22 5.39 -15.23 22.48
C ALA A 22 5.14 -15.82 23.88
N GLY A 23 4.04 -16.57 24.05
CA GLY A 23 3.73 -17.29 25.29
C GLY A 23 4.78 -18.31 25.67
N ILE A 24 5.22 -19.14 24.68
CA ILE A 24 6.28 -20.14 24.89
C ILE A 24 7.60 -19.47 25.27
N LEU A 25 8.03 -18.43 24.55
CA LEU A 25 9.25 -17.69 24.85
C LEU A 25 9.23 -17.13 26.26
N THR A 26 8.14 -16.50 26.65
CA THR A 26 7.97 -15.95 28.01
C THR A 26 8.03 -17.03 29.08
N SER A 27 7.38 -18.17 28.86
CA SER A 27 7.40 -19.31 29.81
C SER A 27 8.79 -19.97 29.96
N THR A 28 9.66 -19.81 28.97
CA THR A 28 11.02 -20.30 28.97
C THR A 28 12.06 -19.28 29.45
N GLY A 29 11.60 -18.10 29.92
CA GLY A 29 12.46 -17.07 30.50
C GLY A 29 12.88 -15.95 29.54
N LEU A 30 12.36 -15.95 28.31
CA LEU A 30 12.55 -14.87 27.34
C LEU A 30 11.27 -14.02 27.29
N GLU A 31 11.15 -13.06 28.20
CA GLU A 31 9.97 -12.20 28.29
C GLU A 31 9.67 -11.46 26.99
N VAL A 32 8.46 -11.66 26.46
CA VAL A 32 7.93 -10.94 25.32
C VAL A 32 6.98 -9.86 25.80
N GLU A 33 7.37 -8.60 25.67
CA GLU A 33 6.60 -7.44 26.09
C GLU A 33 5.30 -7.24 25.30
N GLY A 34 5.25 -7.74 24.05
CA GLY A 34 4.07 -7.67 23.21
C GLY A 34 4.29 -8.19 21.79
N VAL A 35 3.18 -8.49 21.13
CA VAL A 35 3.13 -8.85 19.70
C VAL A 35 2.36 -7.75 18.99
N SER A 36 2.91 -7.22 17.91
CA SER A 36 2.25 -6.22 17.08
C SER A 36 2.27 -6.64 15.62
N GLN A 37 1.14 -6.52 14.96
CA GLN A 37 1.04 -6.75 13.52
C GLN A 37 1.41 -5.46 12.79
N ILE A 38 2.50 -5.51 12.01
CA ILE A 38 3.02 -4.33 11.30
C ILE A 38 2.17 -4.01 10.06
N PHE A 39 1.47 -5.00 9.49
CA PHE A 39 0.84 -4.89 8.17
C PHE A 39 -0.67 -5.22 8.17
N SER A 40 -1.42 -4.89 9.21
CA SER A 40 -2.87 -5.09 9.23
C SER A 40 -3.67 -4.20 8.24
N SER A 41 -3.01 -3.30 7.52
CA SER A 41 -3.68 -2.30 6.67
C SER A 41 -3.49 -2.49 5.16
N PHE A 42 -2.87 -3.58 4.68
CA PHE A 42 -2.61 -3.77 3.24
C PHE A 42 -3.61 -4.67 2.52
N ASP A 43 -4.55 -5.26 3.23
CA ASP A 43 -5.57 -6.17 2.67
C ASP A 43 -6.51 -5.50 1.65
N HIS A 44 -6.42 -4.18 1.50
CA HIS A 44 -7.21 -3.39 0.57
C HIS A 44 -6.38 -2.64 -0.47
N LEU A 45 -5.05 -2.84 -0.47
CA LEU A 45 -4.14 -2.27 -1.45
C LEU A 45 -3.98 -3.23 -2.63
N VAL A 46 -4.20 -2.72 -3.83
CA VAL A 46 -4.20 -3.50 -5.07
C VAL A 46 -3.02 -3.09 -5.94
N VAL A 47 -2.41 -4.05 -6.59
CA VAL A 47 -1.40 -3.79 -7.64
C VAL A 47 -2.11 -3.25 -8.88
N GLY A 48 -1.78 -2.05 -9.29
CA GLY A 48 -2.27 -1.42 -10.50
C GLY A 48 -1.17 -1.22 -11.53
N LYS A 49 -1.54 -1.18 -12.82
CA LYS A 49 -0.65 -0.80 -13.91
C LYS A 49 -1.13 0.47 -14.58
N VAL A 50 -0.28 1.47 -14.66
CA VAL A 50 -0.58 2.74 -15.34
C VAL A 50 -0.57 2.53 -16.84
N LEU A 51 -1.74 2.52 -17.47
CA LEU A 51 -1.90 2.36 -18.93
C LEU A 51 -1.71 3.68 -19.67
N GLU A 52 -2.27 4.77 -19.11
CA GLU A 52 -2.18 6.12 -19.67
C GLU A 52 -1.82 7.11 -18.56
N CYS A 53 -1.05 8.11 -18.93
CA CYS A 53 -0.68 9.20 -18.02
C CYS A 53 -0.58 10.48 -18.86
N VAL A 54 -1.54 11.39 -18.70
CA VAL A 54 -1.62 12.65 -19.44
C VAL A 54 -1.67 13.83 -18.48
N GLN A 55 -1.22 14.99 -18.94
CA GLN A 55 -1.29 16.22 -18.16
C GLN A 55 -2.75 16.63 -17.94
N HIS A 56 -3.09 17.05 -16.72
CA HIS A 56 -4.42 17.58 -16.41
C HIS A 56 -4.62 18.94 -17.13
N PRO A 57 -5.76 19.17 -17.83
CA PRO A 57 -5.96 20.38 -18.62
C PRO A 57 -5.99 21.66 -17.78
N ASP A 58 -6.51 21.59 -16.55
CA ASP A 58 -6.74 22.74 -15.67
C ASP A 58 -5.82 22.77 -14.44
N ALA A 59 -4.73 21.96 -14.43
CA ALA A 59 -3.83 21.90 -13.29
C ALA A 59 -2.41 21.40 -13.67
N ASP A 60 -1.44 22.30 -13.66
CA ASP A 60 -0.05 22.01 -14.05
C ASP A 60 0.66 20.95 -13.22
N ARG A 61 0.22 20.74 -11.99
CA ARG A 61 0.82 19.77 -11.06
C ARG A 61 0.11 18.43 -11.02
N LEU A 62 -1.03 18.28 -11.74
CA LEU A 62 -1.81 17.06 -11.72
C LEU A 62 -1.72 16.33 -13.05
N LYS A 63 -1.77 15.02 -12.98
CA LYS A 63 -1.86 14.12 -14.12
C LYS A 63 -3.13 13.28 -14.01
N ILE A 64 -3.77 13.04 -15.14
CA ILE A 64 -4.87 12.10 -15.27
C ILE A 64 -4.25 10.77 -15.67
N THR A 65 -4.47 9.74 -14.88
CA THR A 65 -3.99 8.40 -15.17
C THR A 65 -5.15 7.44 -15.38
N LYS A 66 -4.96 6.47 -16.29
CA LYS A 66 -5.81 5.29 -16.37
C LYS A 66 -5.02 4.10 -15.86
N VAL A 67 -5.52 3.49 -14.80
CA VAL A 67 -4.85 2.42 -14.09
C VAL A 67 -5.68 1.15 -14.18
N ASP A 68 -5.07 0.10 -14.73
CA ASP A 68 -5.63 -1.24 -14.72
C ASP A 68 -5.40 -1.85 -13.35
N ILE A 69 -6.46 -2.33 -12.71
CA ILE A 69 -6.45 -3.02 -11.42
C ILE A 69 -6.85 -4.50 -11.55
N GLY A 70 -6.70 -5.07 -12.75
CA GLY A 70 -7.05 -6.46 -13.06
C GLY A 70 -8.53 -6.66 -13.35
N SER A 71 -9.43 -6.17 -12.49
CA SER A 71 -10.88 -6.28 -12.65
C SER A 71 -11.51 -5.17 -13.51
N SER A 72 -10.85 -4.03 -13.60
CA SER A 72 -11.34 -2.85 -14.34
C SER A 72 -10.24 -1.79 -14.50
N ILE A 73 -10.48 -0.83 -15.37
CA ILE A 73 -9.63 0.34 -15.52
C ILE A 73 -10.24 1.50 -14.72
N LYS A 74 -9.45 2.15 -13.88
CA LYS A 74 -9.85 3.30 -13.06
C LYS A 74 -9.15 4.56 -13.50
N GLN A 75 -9.89 5.66 -13.58
CA GLN A 75 -9.30 6.99 -13.72
C GLN A 75 -8.89 7.49 -12.34
N ILE A 76 -7.62 7.83 -12.19
CA ILE A 76 -7.06 8.36 -10.94
C ILE A 76 -6.27 9.62 -11.25
N ILE A 77 -6.55 10.67 -10.48
CA ILE A 77 -5.81 11.93 -10.56
C ILE A 77 -4.63 11.84 -9.60
N CYS A 78 -3.44 12.07 -10.11
CA CYS A 78 -2.20 11.95 -9.36
C CYS A 78 -1.38 13.24 -9.44
N GLY A 79 -0.91 13.72 -8.29
CA GLY A 79 -0.03 14.90 -8.17
C GLY A 79 1.47 14.57 -8.13
N ALA A 80 1.82 13.30 -8.13
CA ALA A 80 3.21 12.88 -8.03
C ALA A 80 3.97 13.14 -9.34
N LYS A 81 5.18 13.68 -9.22
CA LYS A 81 6.04 13.99 -10.37
C LYS A 81 6.53 12.73 -11.09
N ASN A 82 6.76 11.66 -10.33
CA ASN A 82 7.32 10.40 -10.81
C ASN A 82 6.30 9.48 -11.48
N VAL A 83 4.99 9.80 -11.49
CA VAL A 83 4.00 8.96 -12.17
C VAL A 83 4.16 9.04 -13.69
N LYS A 84 4.23 7.88 -14.35
CA LYS A 84 4.35 7.72 -15.80
C LYS A 84 3.68 6.43 -16.28
N ARG A 85 3.41 6.35 -17.56
CA ARG A 85 2.87 5.15 -18.21
C ARG A 85 3.78 3.94 -18.03
N GLY A 86 3.19 2.77 -17.82
CA GLY A 86 3.87 1.47 -17.76
C GLY A 86 4.26 1.02 -16.36
N GLN A 87 4.24 1.91 -15.35
CA GLN A 87 4.59 1.57 -13.98
C GLN A 87 3.57 0.65 -13.34
N HIS A 88 4.07 -0.30 -12.51
CA HIS A 88 3.26 -0.99 -11.51
C HIS A 88 3.26 -0.15 -10.22
N VAL A 89 2.09 0.06 -9.67
CA VAL A 89 1.86 1.02 -8.56
C VAL A 89 0.91 0.45 -7.52
N VAL A 90 0.99 0.97 -6.32
CA VAL A 90 0.04 0.65 -5.25
C VAL A 90 -1.20 1.52 -5.38
N VAL A 91 -2.37 0.89 -5.48
CA VAL A 91 -3.66 1.56 -5.61
C VAL A 91 -4.57 1.22 -4.45
N VAL A 92 -5.25 2.24 -3.92
CA VAL A 92 -6.35 2.08 -2.98
C VAL A 92 -7.65 2.55 -3.61
N LEU A 93 -8.69 1.74 -3.46
CA LEU A 93 -10.01 2.02 -4.01
C LEU A 93 -10.90 2.79 -3.02
N PRO A 94 -11.91 3.51 -3.51
CA PRO A 94 -12.87 4.21 -2.66
C PRO A 94 -13.58 3.25 -1.69
N GLY A 95 -13.85 3.74 -0.48
CA GLY A 95 -14.45 2.96 0.61
C GLY A 95 -13.45 2.46 1.64
N ASN A 96 -12.18 2.38 1.27
CA ASN A 96 -11.09 1.95 2.16
C ASN A 96 -10.49 3.12 2.94
N THR A 97 -9.85 2.81 4.05
CA THR A 97 -9.14 3.78 4.89
C THR A 97 -7.64 3.49 4.84
N LEU A 98 -6.85 4.52 4.62
CA LEU A 98 -5.39 4.47 4.75
C LEU A 98 -4.97 5.06 6.09
N THR A 99 -3.91 4.50 6.65
CA THR A 99 -3.22 5.07 7.81
C THR A 99 -1.77 5.33 7.41
N ASN A 100 -1.39 6.61 7.44
CA ASN A 100 -0.04 7.02 7.09
C ASN A 100 0.98 6.65 8.19
N ILE A 101 2.25 6.85 7.91
CA ILE A 101 3.34 6.53 8.86
C ILE A 101 3.26 7.35 10.16
N LYS A 102 2.56 8.48 10.17
CA LYS A 102 2.35 9.32 11.36
C LYS A 102 1.19 8.83 12.22
N GLY A 103 0.43 7.86 11.73
CA GLY A 103 -0.76 7.32 12.41
C GLY A 103 -2.06 8.05 12.06
N ASP A 104 -2.03 9.03 11.13
CA ASP A 104 -3.24 9.69 10.67
C ASP A 104 -4.00 8.80 9.71
N SER A 105 -5.29 8.64 9.94
CA SER A 105 -6.16 7.82 9.10
C SER A 105 -7.09 8.69 8.27
N PHE A 106 -7.22 8.37 6.98
CA PHE A 106 -8.13 9.05 6.06
C PHE A 106 -8.84 8.08 5.12
N GLN A 107 -10.11 8.34 4.87
CA GLN A 107 -10.92 7.50 4.00
C GLN A 107 -10.80 7.95 2.55
N ILE A 108 -10.54 6.99 1.67
CA ILE A 108 -10.52 7.21 0.23
C ILE A 108 -11.95 7.25 -0.30
N LYS A 109 -12.25 8.29 -1.06
CA LYS A 109 -13.56 8.50 -1.68
C LYS A 109 -13.39 8.77 -3.17
N LYS A 110 -14.40 8.41 -3.96
CA LYS A 110 -14.51 8.91 -5.33
C LYS A 110 -14.73 10.41 -5.27
N THR A 111 -13.80 11.17 -5.81
CA THR A 111 -13.76 12.64 -5.66
C THR A 111 -13.56 13.32 -7.01
N LYS A 112 -14.18 14.46 -7.21
CA LYS A 112 -13.96 15.30 -8.39
C LYS A 112 -12.85 16.31 -8.10
N ILE A 113 -11.74 16.23 -8.84
CA ILE A 113 -10.56 17.07 -8.66
C ILE A 113 -10.38 17.92 -9.92
N ARG A 114 -10.54 19.24 -9.80
CA ARG A 114 -10.43 20.20 -10.91
C ARG A 114 -11.27 19.80 -12.14
N GLY A 115 -12.49 19.32 -11.93
CA GLY A 115 -13.38 18.93 -13.02
C GLY A 115 -13.32 17.44 -13.43
N GLU A 116 -12.26 16.73 -13.11
CA GLU A 116 -12.06 15.32 -13.44
C GLU A 116 -12.32 14.39 -12.25
N TRP A 117 -12.89 13.21 -12.49
CA TRP A 117 -13.16 12.23 -11.46
C TRP A 117 -11.92 11.40 -11.14
N SER A 118 -11.63 11.24 -9.85
CA SER A 118 -10.66 10.29 -9.33
C SER A 118 -11.38 9.14 -8.62
N GLU A 119 -11.16 7.92 -9.09
CA GLU A 119 -11.82 6.71 -8.60
C GLU A 119 -10.87 5.85 -7.74
N GLY A 120 -10.05 6.51 -6.96
CA GLY A 120 -9.05 5.92 -6.07
C GLY A 120 -7.85 6.83 -5.90
N MET A 121 -6.80 6.26 -5.34
CA MET A 121 -5.54 6.94 -5.09
C MET A 121 -4.37 6.01 -5.42
N ILE A 122 -3.34 6.54 -6.08
CA ILE A 122 -2.04 5.89 -6.23
C ILE A 122 -1.20 6.35 -5.03
N CYS A 123 -0.64 5.41 -4.28
CA CYS A 123 -0.05 5.68 -2.97
C CYS A 123 1.48 5.83 -3.02
N GLY A 124 2.00 6.72 -2.18
CA GLY A 124 3.40 6.77 -1.79
C GLY A 124 3.70 5.87 -0.58
N GLU A 125 4.97 5.64 -0.29
CA GLU A 125 5.41 4.79 0.82
C GLU A 125 4.93 5.31 2.19
N ASP A 126 4.99 6.61 2.40
CA ASP A 126 4.59 7.27 3.64
C ASP A 126 3.07 7.24 3.85
N GLU A 127 2.30 7.26 2.77
CA GLU A 127 0.83 7.23 2.80
C GLU A 127 0.28 5.86 3.21
N ILE A 128 1.04 4.79 2.98
CA ILE A 128 0.70 3.42 3.39
C ILE A 128 1.48 2.93 4.60
N GLY A 129 2.30 3.80 5.20
CA GLY A 129 3.05 3.49 6.42
C GLY A 129 4.27 2.59 6.24
N LEU A 130 4.77 2.39 5.00
CA LEU A 130 5.94 1.55 4.71
C LEU A 130 7.28 2.28 4.82
N GLY A 131 7.29 3.57 4.54
CA GLY A 131 8.52 4.36 4.51
C GLY A 131 8.30 5.82 4.86
N HIS A 132 9.38 6.59 4.87
CA HIS A 132 9.36 8.02 5.15
C HIS A 132 9.46 8.88 3.88
N SER A 133 9.60 8.27 2.70
CA SER A 133 9.72 9.00 1.45
C SER A 133 8.38 9.61 1.06
N HIS A 134 8.39 10.93 0.89
CA HIS A 134 7.25 11.73 0.41
C HIS A 134 7.50 12.27 -1.00
N GLU A 135 8.47 11.69 -1.72
CA GLU A 135 8.93 12.22 -3.02
C GLU A 135 8.06 11.79 -4.21
N GLY A 136 7.00 11.04 -3.97
CA GLY A 136 6.09 10.60 -5.02
C GLY A 136 5.41 9.27 -4.73
N ILE A 137 4.90 8.63 -5.78
CA ILE A 137 4.27 7.32 -5.66
C ILE A 137 5.30 6.20 -5.48
N MET A 138 4.89 5.14 -4.80
CA MET A 138 5.64 3.90 -4.70
C MET A 138 5.53 3.12 -6.01
N GLU A 139 6.66 2.83 -6.65
CA GLU A 139 6.74 1.99 -7.84
C GLU A 139 7.04 0.55 -7.44
N LEU A 140 6.23 -0.38 -7.91
CA LEU A 140 6.42 -1.81 -7.67
C LEU A 140 7.23 -2.43 -8.81
N PRO A 141 8.02 -3.49 -8.53
CA PRO A 141 8.63 -4.32 -9.55
C PRO A 141 7.60 -4.90 -10.52
N ASN A 142 8.02 -5.17 -11.77
CA ASN A 142 7.12 -5.63 -12.85
C ASN A 142 6.66 -7.10 -12.69
N ASP A 143 7.20 -7.84 -11.75
CA ASP A 143 6.81 -9.20 -11.39
C ASP A 143 5.57 -9.27 -10.49
N PHE A 144 5.13 -8.14 -9.95
CA PHE A 144 3.85 -8.06 -9.26
C PHE A 144 2.69 -8.17 -10.24
N GLU A 145 1.79 -9.13 -10.02
CA GLU A 145 0.62 -9.34 -10.87
C GLU A 145 -0.44 -8.27 -10.63
N VAL A 146 -0.88 -7.65 -11.72
CA VAL A 146 -1.93 -6.61 -11.70
C VAL A 146 -3.25 -7.20 -11.20
N GLY A 147 -3.87 -6.52 -10.25
CA GLY A 147 -5.13 -6.92 -9.63
C GLY A 147 -4.97 -7.74 -8.36
N ASN A 148 -3.77 -8.24 -8.05
CA ASN A 148 -3.53 -8.92 -6.78
C ASN A 148 -3.40 -7.91 -5.64
N LEU A 149 -3.61 -8.41 -4.40
CA LEU A 149 -3.32 -7.63 -3.21
C LEU A 149 -1.81 -7.44 -3.05
N VAL A 150 -1.39 -6.26 -2.62
CA VAL A 150 0.03 -5.93 -2.42
C VAL A 150 0.65 -6.77 -1.28
N ALA A 151 -0.18 -7.29 -0.38
CA ALA A 151 0.25 -8.09 0.79
C ALA A 151 0.50 -9.58 0.48
N ASN A 152 0.31 -10.04 -0.76
CA ASN A 152 0.46 -11.46 -1.13
C ASN A 152 1.84 -11.78 -1.72
#